data_a9adb99c23698fa58b9f70b18ed070ee
#
_entry.id   a9adb99c23698fa58b9f70b18ed070ee
#
_cell.length_a   1.000
_cell.length_b   1.000
_cell.length_c   1.000
_cell.angle_alpha   90.00
_cell.angle_beta   90.00
_cell.angle_gamma   90.00
#
_symmetry.space_group_name_H-M   'P 1'
#
loop_
_entity.id
_entity.type
_entity.pdbx_description
1 polymer ?
#
loop_
_entity_poly.entity_id
_entity_poly.type
_entity_poly.pdbx_seq_one_letter_code
_entity_poly.pdbx_strand_id
1 'polypeptide(L)'
;IVAATAASRSFGGSGLRVIGQGIAENDSGITVGESDGLNGVGILTTTNEDAHSCGLTTGKVFDVGKMAPINIECRVQFPDLDTKAFYFGLTDVNDDTTILEGNNLVASGASLTLSASDLCGFLIDAEATDDEDWIMVYNGGTTSGETTIANIDADNDAVAGEWDVLRLEVSINGTARWYVNGVLKQTVEGAVSTSTDLAVLAMIEARSAAIEYAWIDYIAIEANRDWTE
;
A
#
# COMPACT_ATOMS: atom_id res chain seq x y z
N ILE A 1 -10.85 -19.52 1.50
CA ILE A 1 -9.44 -19.15 1.75
C ILE A 1 -8.60 -20.06 0.90
N VAL A 2 -7.96 -19.55 -0.14
CA VAL A 2 -6.88 -20.28 -0.81
C VAL A 2 -5.63 -19.95 -0.01
N ALA A 3 -5.25 -20.85 0.91
CA ALA A 3 -3.95 -20.78 1.55
C ALA A 3 -2.89 -20.84 0.43
N ALA A 4 -2.23 -19.75 0.16
CA ALA A 4 -1.10 -19.74 -0.77
C ALA A 4 0.05 -20.47 -0.08
N THR A 5 0.29 -21.73 -0.46
CA THR A 5 1.54 -22.38 -0.10
C THR A 5 2.70 -21.63 -0.73
N ALA A 6 3.89 -21.67 -0.12
CA ALA A 6 5.11 -20.98 -0.60
C ALA A 6 5.43 -21.21 -2.11
N ALA A 7 4.80 -22.20 -2.75
CA ALA A 7 4.98 -22.53 -4.15
C ALA A 7 3.97 -21.86 -5.12
N SER A 8 2.92 -21.18 -4.63
CA SER A 8 1.88 -20.59 -5.51
C SER A 8 1.38 -19.24 -5.02
N ARG A 9 2.30 -18.31 -4.80
CA ARG A 9 1.96 -16.95 -4.37
C ARG A 9 1.58 -16.02 -5.52
N SER A 10 1.45 -16.53 -6.74
CA SER A 10 1.00 -15.78 -7.90
C SER A 10 -0.52 -15.68 -7.90
N PHE A 11 -1.03 -14.46 -7.92
CA PHE A 11 -2.46 -14.20 -7.98
C PHE A 11 -2.94 -14.25 -9.43
N GLY A 12 -3.47 -15.42 -9.85
CA GLY A 12 -4.28 -15.59 -11.04
C GLY A 12 -3.70 -15.12 -12.39
N GLY A 13 -2.37 -15.08 -12.57
CA GLY A 13 -1.76 -14.62 -13.82
C GLY A 13 -1.75 -13.09 -13.99
N SER A 14 -2.11 -12.34 -12.95
CA SER A 14 -2.14 -10.87 -12.94
C SER A 14 -0.75 -10.20 -12.89
N GLY A 15 0.31 -10.98 -12.67
CA GLY A 15 1.65 -10.44 -12.36
C GLY A 15 1.80 -10.00 -10.90
N LEU A 16 0.74 -10.11 -10.10
CA LEU A 16 0.77 -9.81 -8.66
C LEU A 16 1.11 -11.07 -7.85
N ARG A 17 1.79 -10.86 -6.76
CA ARG A 17 2.21 -11.88 -5.79
C ARG A 17 1.61 -11.56 -4.43
N VAL A 18 1.23 -12.59 -3.68
CA VAL A 18 0.74 -12.45 -2.31
C VAL A 18 1.92 -12.55 -1.35
N ILE A 19 2.04 -11.59 -0.44
CA ILE A 19 3.08 -11.53 0.60
C ILE A 19 2.47 -11.15 1.96
N GLY A 20 3.27 -11.25 3.00
CA GLY A 20 2.92 -10.83 4.36
C GLY A 20 3.25 -11.90 5.40
N GLN A 21 3.42 -11.50 6.66
CA GLN A 21 3.82 -12.39 7.76
C GLN A 21 2.84 -13.56 7.91
N GLY A 22 1.55 -13.31 8.01
CA GLY A 22 0.54 -14.37 8.13
C GLY A 22 0.46 -15.29 6.91
N ILE A 23 0.80 -14.80 5.72
CA ILE A 23 0.92 -15.60 4.50
C ILE A 23 2.09 -16.59 4.59
N ALA A 24 3.23 -16.15 5.13
CA ALA A 24 4.38 -17.02 5.33
C ALA A 24 4.07 -18.19 6.29
N GLU A 25 3.20 -17.94 7.24
CA GLU A 25 2.73 -18.91 8.24
C GLU A 25 1.48 -19.69 7.80
N ASN A 26 0.90 -19.38 6.64
CA ASN A 26 -0.35 -19.92 6.10
C ASN A 26 -1.62 -19.54 6.88
N ASP A 27 -1.60 -18.45 7.60
CA ASP A 27 -2.70 -18.02 8.48
C ASP A 27 -3.52 -16.87 7.88
N SER A 28 -2.90 -16.01 7.08
CA SER A 28 -3.57 -14.93 6.33
C SER A 28 -3.79 -15.31 4.87
N GLY A 29 -4.56 -14.53 4.13
CA GLY A 29 -4.77 -14.85 2.72
C GLY A 29 -5.64 -13.85 1.97
N ILE A 30 -5.84 -14.20 0.69
CA ILE A 30 -6.74 -13.50 -0.19
C ILE A 30 -7.91 -14.39 -0.51
N THR A 31 -9.11 -13.86 -0.38
CA THR A 31 -10.33 -14.49 -0.88
C THR A 31 -10.96 -13.62 -1.96
N VAL A 32 -11.68 -14.26 -2.89
CA VAL A 32 -12.58 -13.54 -3.79
C VAL A 32 -13.91 -13.44 -3.06
N GLY A 33 -14.39 -12.23 -2.79
CA GLY A 33 -15.67 -12.01 -2.14
C GLY A 33 -16.81 -12.51 -3.03
N GLU A 34 -17.76 -13.22 -2.44
CA GLU A 34 -19.09 -13.37 -3.03
C GLU A 34 -19.74 -11.99 -2.93
N SER A 35 -19.58 -11.17 -3.93
CA SER A 35 -20.24 -9.87 -3.91
C SER A 35 -21.31 -9.84 -4.97
N ASP A 36 -22.46 -9.27 -4.62
CA ASP A 36 -23.41 -8.73 -5.59
C ASP A 36 -22.76 -7.59 -6.43
N GLY A 37 -21.46 -7.34 -6.23
CA GLY A 37 -20.68 -6.38 -6.99
C GLY A 37 -20.33 -6.90 -8.38
N LEU A 38 -20.61 -6.10 -9.39
CA LEU A 38 -20.13 -6.30 -10.73
C LEU A 38 -18.60 -6.35 -10.72
N ASN A 39 -17.99 -7.39 -11.30
CA ASN A 39 -16.55 -7.62 -11.52
C ASN A 39 -15.76 -8.34 -10.40
N GLY A 40 -16.36 -8.60 -9.24
CA GLY A 40 -15.68 -9.29 -8.13
C GLY A 40 -14.82 -8.36 -7.31
N VAL A 41 -14.54 -8.75 -6.07
CA VAL A 41 -13.71 -8.02 -5.11
C VAL A 41 -12.70 -8.99 -4.52
N GLY A 42 -11.43 -8.60 -4.52
CA GLY A 42 -10.39 -9.28 -3.76
C GLY A 42 -10.43 -8.83 -2.31
N ILE A 43 -10.46 -9.77 -1.37
CA ILE A 43 -10.44 -9.46 0.07
C ILE A 43 -9.08 -9.89 0.62
N LEU A 44 -8.28 -8.93 1.06
CA LEU A 44 -7.10 -9.18 1.86
C LEU A 44 -7.55 -9.43 3.30
N THR A 45 -7.06 -10.49 3.92
CA THR A 45 -7.45 -10.90 5.26
C THR A 45 -6.22 -11.22 6.10
N THR A 46 -6.12 -10.65 7.29
CA THR A 46 -5.11 -11.03 8.29
C THR A 46 -5.61 -12.14 9.20
N THR A 47 -4.77 -12.66 10.09
CA THR A 47 -5.18 -13.45 11.26
C THR A 47 -5.53 -12.54 12.42
N ASN A 48 -5.93 -13.12 13.56
CA ASN A 48 -6.15 -12.42 14.81
C ASN A 48 -4.87 -12.24 15.64
N GLU A 49 -3.75 -12.00 14.99
CA GLU A 49 -2.45 -11.78 15.62
C GLU A 49 -1.92 -10.41 15.25
N ASP A 50 -1.34 -9.74 16.22
CA ASP A 50 -0.71 -8.44 16.06
C ASP A 50 0.43 -8.50 15.04
N ALA A 51 0.59 -7.45 14.22
CA ALA A 51 1.55 -7.35 13.13
C ALA A 51 1.45 -8.45 12.04
N HIS A 52 0.38 -9.26 12.03
CA HIS A 52 0.13 -10.14 10.89
C HIS A 52 -0.44 -9.37 9.71
N SER A 53 0.09 -9.63 8.54
CA SER A 53 -0.17 -8.86 7.33
C SER A 53 -0.53 -9.74 6.13
N CYS A 54 -1.28 -9.15 5.21
CA CYS A 54 -1.58 -9.72 3.90
C CYS A 54 -1.51 -8.62 2.83
N GLY A 55 -0.75 -8.85 1.77
CA GLY A 55 -0.60 -7.86 0.71
C GLY A 55 -0.48 -8.45 -0.68
N LEU A 56 -0.81 -7.62 -1.66
CA LEU A 56 -0.55 -7.83 -3.08
C LEU A 56 0.61 -6.96 -3.51
N THR A 57 1.60 -7.55 -4.18
CA THR A 57 2.77 -6.81 -4.67
C THR A 57 3.16 -7.26 -6.08
N THR A 58 3.79 -6.36 -6.78
CA THR A 58 4.51 -6.69 -8.01
C THR A 58 5.93 -7.15 -7.79
N GLY A 59 6.83 -7.45 -8.36
CA GLY A 59 8.28 -7.49 -8.04
C GLY A 59 8.82 -6.05 -7.96
N LYS A 60 10.05 -5.90 -7.53
CA LYS A 60 10.81 -4.64 -7.63
C LYS A 60 11.21 -4.44 -9.10
N VAL A 61 10.32 -3.84 -9.87
CA VAL A 61 10.47 -3.72 -11.33
C VAL A 61 10.31 -2.29 -11.84
N PHE A 62 10.04 -1.34 -10.96
CA PHE A 62 9.81 0.05 -11.34
C PHE A 62 11.01 0.94 -10.99
N ASP A 63 11.85 1.23 -11.96
CA ASP A 63 12.89 2.27 -11.91
C ASP A 63 12.25 3.62 -12.33
N VAL A 64 12.07 4.53 -11.37
CA VAL A 64 11.42 5.81 -11.63
C VAL A 64 12.17 6.62 -12.69
N GLY A 65 13.51 6.60 -12.66
CA GLY A 65 14.33 7.36 -13.60
C GLY A 65 14.25 6.87 -15.04
N LYS A 66 13.72 5.67 -15.28
CA LYS A 66 13.62 5.05 -16.61
C LYS A 66 12.18 4.83 -17.06
N MET A 67 11.29 4.52 -16.12
CA MET A 67 9.93 4.05 -16.42
C MET A 67 8.84 5.10 -16.18
N ALA A 68 9.17 6.22 -15.57
CA ALA A 68 8.17 7.28 -15.36
C ALA A 68 7.69 7.90 -16.69
N PRO A 69 6.45 8.45 -16.76
CA PRO A 69 5.54 8.55 -15.60
C PRO A 69 5.05 7.18 -15.16
N ILE A 70 4.99 7.00 -13.83
CA ILE A 70 4.39 5.83 -13.20
C ILE A 70 3.09 6.28 -12.56
N ASN A 71 1.98 5.68 -12.96
CA ASN A 71 0.67 5.93 -12.40
C ASN A 71 0.17 4.63 -11.77
N ILE A 72 -0.16 4.68 -10.49
CA ILE A 72 -0.80 3.55 -9.81
C ILE A 72 -2.11 4.02 -9.19
N GLU A 73 -3.12 3.18 -9.27
CA GLU A 73 -4.44 3.46 -8.73
C GLU A 73 -5.02 2.21 -8.09
N CYS A 74 -5.67 2.37 -6.96
CA CYS A 74 -6.38 1.32 -6.25
C CYS A 74 -7.74 1.83 -5.82
N ARG A 75 -8.77 0.99 -5.92
CA ARG A 75 -10.06 1.24 -5.29
C ARG A 75 -10.23 0.29 -4.12
N VAL A 76 -10.32 0.84 -2.92
CA VAL A 76 -10.30 0.11 -1.65
C VAL A 76 -11.47 0.49 -0.77
N GLN A 77 -11.93 -0.45 0.06
CA GLN A 77 -12.97 -0.27 1.07
C GLN A 77 -12.58 -1.07 2.32
N PHE A 78 -12.95 -0.55 3.49
CA PHE A 78 -12.81 -1.26 4.76
C PHE A 78 -14.18 -1.46 5.38
N PRO A 79 -14.49 -2.65 5.96
CA PRO A 79 -15.76 -2.87 6.67
C PRO A 79 -15.85 -2.08 7.97
N ASP A 80 -14.72 -1.81 8.58
CA ASP A 80 -14.50 -0.96 9.77
C ASP A 80 -13.11 -0.33 9.65
N LEU A 81 -12.72 0.58 10.54
CA LEU A 81 -11.42 1.25 10.56
C LEU A 81 -10.62 0.96 11.83
N ASP A 82 -11.15 0.15 12.75
CA ASP A 82 -10.51 -0.20 14.01
C ASP A 82 -9.30 -1.13 13.78
N THR A 83 -8.27 -0.97 14.57
CA THR A 83 -7.14 -1.90 14.78
C THR A 83 -6.39 -2.38 13.54
N LYS A 84 -6.35 -1.60 12.47
CA LYS A 84 -5.64 -1.92 11.24
C LYS A 84 -4.72 -0.81 10.74
N ALA A 85 -3.75 -1.20 9.92
CA ALA A 85 -3.10 -0.30 8.99
C ALA A 85 -3.25 -0.82 7.56
N PHE A 86 -3.35 0.08 6.61
CA PHE A 86 -3.33 -0.25 5.20
C PHE A 86 -2.40 0.71 4.46
N TYR A 87 -1.52 0.13 3.63
CA TYR A 87 -0.62 0.87 2.77
C TYR A 87 -0.92 0.54 1.31
N PHE A 88 -0.95 1.58 0.45
CA PHE A 88 -0.96 1.46 -0.99
C PHE A 88 0.06 2.40 -1.61
N GLY A 89 1.03 1.88 -2.35
CA GLY A 89 2.07 2.70 -2.95
C GLY A 89 3.24 1.94 -3.55
N LEU A 90 4.33 2.66 -3.76
CA LEU A 90 5.63 2.15 -4.20
C LEU A 90 6.53 1.95 -2.97
N THR A 91 7.30 0.85 -2.94
CA THR A 91 8.26 0.55 -1.86
C THR A 91 9.43 -0.30 -2.35
N ASP A 92 10.58 -0.16 -1.70
CA ASP A 92 11.73 -1.04 -1.89
C ASP A 92 11.69 -2.30 -1.00
N VAL A 93 10.64 -2.48 -0.19
CA VAL A 93 10.46 -3.63 0.71
C VAL A 93 9.25 -4.45 0.29
N ASN A 94 9.48 -5.69 -0.15
CA ASN A 94 8.41 -6.60 -0.58
C ASN A 94 8.77 -8.09 -0.40
N ASP A 95 9.46 -8.44 0.66
CA ASP A 95 9.80 -9.82 0.99
C ASP A 95 8.56 -10.60 1.45
N ASP A 96 8.66 -11.93 1.41
CA ASP A 96 7.55 -12.83 1.74
C ASP A 96 6.98 -12.66 3.15
N THR A 97 7.80 -12.17 4.08
CA THR A 97 7.46 -11.92 5.49
C THR A 97 7.32 -10.43 5.80
N THR A 98 7.10 -9.59 4.78
CA THR A 98 6.95 -8.15 4.97
C THR A 98 5.76 -7.84 5.88
N ILE A 99 6.00 -6.98 6.85
CA ILE A 99 4.99 -6.30 7.66
C ILE A 99 5.14 -4.79 7.49
N LEU A 100 4.08 -4.03 7.71
CA LEU A 100 4.17 -2.57 7.60
C LEU A 100 5.02 -2.00 8.73
N GLU A 101 4.66 -2.30 9.97
CA GLU A 101 5.31 -1.78 11.17
C GLU A 101 6.82 -2.01 11.20
N GLY A 102 7.26 -3.23 10.91
CA GLY A 102 8.68 -3.58 11.03
C GLY A 102 9.54 -3.22 9.82
N ASN A 103 8.97 -3.19 8.63
CA ASN A 103 9.73 -3.14 7.39
C ASN A 103 9.48 -1.89 6.55
N ASN A 104 8.28 -1.35 6.54
CA ASN A 104 7.92 -0.20 5.71
C ASN A 104 7.78 1.09 6.52
N LEU A 105 6.75 1.17 7.33
CA LEU A 105 6.45 2.36 8.12
C LEU A 105 5.42 2.02 9.20
N VAL A 106 5.38 2.87 10.24
CA VAL A 106 4.37 2.79 11.29
C VAL A 106 3.99 4.19 11.77
N ALA A 107 2.71 4.41 12.02
CA ALA A 107 2.23 5.58 12.74
C ALA A 107 2.25 5.32 14.25
N SER A 108 2.50 6.36 15.03
CA SER A 108 2.35 6.37 16.47
C SER A 108 1.95 7.77 16.93
N GLY A 109 0.69 7.94 17.27
CA GLY A 109 0.15 9.25 17.58
C GLY A 109 0.27 10.20 16.38
N ALA A 110 0.93 11.34 16.57
CA ALA A 110 1.11 12.37 15.54
C ALA A 110 2.35 12.18 14.67
N SER A 111 3.04 11.03 14.77
CA SER A 111 4.34 10.83 14.12
C SER A 111 4.40 9.53 13.33
N LEU A 112 5.24 9.52 12.28
CA LEU A 112 5.61 8.34 11.52
C LEU A 112 7.04 7.91 11.80
N THR A 113 7.27 6.60 11.80
CA THR A 113 8.59 6.00 11.63
C THR A 113 8.66 5.39 10.24
N LEU A 114 9.61 5.84 9.43
CA LEU A 114 9.84 5.37 8.07
C LEU A 114 10.99 4.35 8.10
N SER A 115 10.68 3.05 8.00
CA SER A 115 11.67 1.96 8.05
C SER A 115 12.20 1.60 6.66
N ALA A 116 11.35 1.68 5.63
CA ALA A 116 11.79 1.50 4.25
C ALA A 116 12.69 2.64 3.79
N SER A 117 13.77 2.31 3.07
CA SER A 117 14.68 3.31 2.52
C SER A 117 14.01 4.15 1.44
N ASP A 118 13.17 3.53 0.64
CA ASP A 118 12.43 4.15 -0.46
C ASP A 118 10.96 3.72 -0.43
N LEU A 119 10.07 4.68 -0.25
CA LEU A 119 8.62 4.47 -0.32
C LEU A 119 7.89 5.72 -0.78
N CYS A 120 6.72 5.53 -1.40
CA CYS A 120 5.85 6.64 -1.78
C CYS A 120 4.42 6.12 -1.97
N GLY A 121 3.47 6.59 -1.17
CA GLY A 121 2.11 6.07 -1.23
C GLY A 121 1.16 6.70 -0.22
N PHE A 122 0.13 5.93 0.11
CA PHE A 122 -0.92 6.25 1.08
C PHE A 122 -0.86 5.29 2.25
N LEU A 123 -1.10 5.79 3.42
CA LEU A 123 -1.26 5.03 4.66
C LEU A 123 -2.56 5.45 5.34
N ILE A 124 -3.27 4.49 5.91
CA ILE A 124 -4.22 4.67 7.00
C ILE A 124 -3.74 3.77 8.15
N ASP A 125 -3.78 4.23 9.39
CA ASP A 125 -3.22 3.51 10.52
C ASP A 125 -3.98 3.84 11.80
N ALA A 126 -4.61 2.85 12.42
CA ALA A 126 -5.38 2.99 13.65
C ALA A 126 -4.56 3.48 14.86
N GLU A 127 -3.23 3.49 14.77
CA GLU A 127 -2.36 4.05 15.81
C GLU A 127 -2.02 5.54 15.58
N ALA A 128 -2.46 6.14 14.47
CA ALA A 128 -2.37 7.58 14.26
C ALA A 128 -3.34 8.34 15.16
N THR A 129 -3.05 9.62 15.46
CA THR A 129 -3.95 10.47 16.25
C THR A 129 -5.25 10.75 15.51
N ASP A 130 -5.19 10.91 14.19
CA ASP A 130 -6.29 10.96 13.25
C ASP A 130 -6.25 9.69 12.43
N ASP A 131 -6.90 8.65 12.93
CA ASP A 131 -6.78 7.28 12.47
C ASP A 131 -7.66 6.97 11.25
N GLU A 132 -8.56 7.87 10.89
CA GLU A 132 -9.43 7.76 9.73
C GLU A 132 -8.88 8.47 8.49
N ASP A 133 -7.90 9.39 8.64
CA ASP A 133 -7.35 10.16 7.54
C ASP A 133 -6.33 9.38 6.68
N TRP A 134 -6.39 9.64 5.37
CA TRP A 134 -5.36 9.17 4.44
C TRP A 134 -4.08 10.00 4.61
N ILE A 135 -2.98 9.35 4.95
CA ILE A 135 -1.66 9.95 5.14
C ILE A 135 -0.83 9.75 3.87
N MET A 136 -0.29 10.81 3.30
CA MET A 136 0.52 10.80 2.07
C MET A 136 2.01 10.64 2.41
N VAL A 137 2.50 9.41 2.40
CA VAL A 137 3.85 9.06 2.87
C VAL A 137 4.86 9.02 1.73
N TYR A 138 6.11 9.44 2.02
CA TYR A 138 7.23 9.36 1.07
C TYR A 138 8.58 9.33 1.78
N ASN A 139 9.57 8.69 1.18
CA ASN A 139 10.97 8.62 1.62
C ASN A 139 11.88 8.20 0.45
N GLY A 140 13.17 8.48 0.56
CA GLY A 140 14.23 7.99 -0.35
C GLY A 140 14.56 8.91 -1.50
N GLY A 141 13.78 9.96 -1.73
CA GLY A 141 14.04 10.96 -2.75
C GLY A 141 15.05 12.04 -2.32
N THR A 142 15.12 13.10 -3.10
CA THR A 142 15.95 14.30 -2.75
C THR A 142 15.31 15.14 -1.65
N THR A 143 14.00 15.03 -1.49
CA THR A 143 13.26 15.60 -0.36
C THR A 143 13.16 14.55 0.74
N SER A 144 13.62 14.90 1.94
CA SER A 144 13.55 13.99 3.09
C SER A 144 12.10 13.63 3.40
N GLY A 145 11.87 12.38 3.82
CA GLY A 145 10.56 11.93 4.24
C GLY A 145 10.02 12.78 5.40
N GLU A 146 8.76 13.13 5.34
CA GLU A 146 8.06 13.83 6.42
C GLU A 146 7.58 12.80 7.46
N THR A 147 7.79 13.10 8.72
CA THR A 147 7.42 12.22 9.84
C THR A 147 6.35 12.81 10.75
N THR A 148 5.95 14.06 10.51
CA THR A 148 4.84 14.71 11.22
C THR A 148 3.56 14.53 10.41
N ILE A 149 2.62 13.74 10.90
CA ILE A 149 1.40 13.37 10.18
C ILE A 149 0.62 14.61 9.70
N ALA A 150 0.43 15.61 10.54
CA ALA A 150 -0.30 16.84 10.20
C ALA A 150 0.27 17.63 9.00
N ASN A 151 1.50 17.34 8.53
CA ASN A 151 2.09 17.95 7.35
C ASN A 151 1.81 17.18 6.05
N ILE A 152 1.35 15.94 6.18
CA ILE A 152 1.12 14.98 5.09
C ILE A 152 -0.23 14.29 5.17
N ASP A 153 -1.09 14.82 5.97
CA ASP A 153 -2.48 14.47 6.08
C ASP A 153 -3.25 14.93 4.83
N ALA A 154 -4.12 14.09 4.31
CA ALA A 154 -4.91 14.39 3.12
C ALA A 154 -6.16 15.23 3.43
N ASP A 155 -6.48 15.45 4.71
CA ASP A 155 -7.76 16.04 5.14
C ASP A 155 -8.92 15.34 4.41
N ASN A 156 -8.94 14.00 4.52
CA ASN A 156 -9.90 13.14 3.83
C ASN A 156 -10.07 11.81 4.56
N ASP A 157 -11.08 11.75 5.40
CA ASP A 157 -11.42 10.56 6.16
C ASP A 157 -11.87 9.41 5.24
N ALA A 158 -11.34 8.24 5.47
CA ALA A 158 -11.95 7.01 5.01
C ALA A 158 -13.22 6.76 5.84
N VAL A 159 -14.24 6.21 5.20
CA VAL A 159 -15.50 5.89 5.88
C VAL A 159 -15.76 4.38 5.77
N ALA A 160 -16.00 3.75 6.91
CA ALA A 160 -16.33 2.31 6.94
C ALA A 160 -17.51 1.98 6.00
N GLY A 161 -17.32 1.00 5.13
CA GLY A 161 -18.30 0.59 4.14
C GLY A 161 -18.36 1.47 2.88
N GLU A 162 -17.55 2.53 2.76
CA GLU A 162 -17.45 3.35 1.56
C GLU A 162 -16.17 3.04 0.75
N TRP A 163 -16.19 3.31 -0.53
CA TRP A 163 -15.08 3.09 -1.42
C TRP A 163 -14.26 4.34 -1.64
N ASP A 164 -12.94 4.25 -1.42
CA ASP A 164 -12.00 5.27 -1.83
C ASP A 164 -11.20 4.86 -3.07
N VAL A 165 -10.91 5.82 -3.93
CA VAL A 165 -9.99 5.69 -5.06
C VAL A 165 -8.72 6.46 -4.75
N LEU A 166 -7.64 5.74 -4.57
CA LEU A 166 -6.30 6.26 -4.30
C LEU A 166 -5.48 6.22 -5.57
N ARG A 167 -4.97 7.36 -6.02
CA ARG A 167 -4.09 7.44 -7.19
C ARG A 167 -2.79 8.16 -6.84
N LEU A 168 -1.67 7.54 -7.18
CA LEU A 168 -0.33 8.11 -7.09
C LEU A 168 0.24 8.27 -8.50
N GLU A 169 0.73 9.46 -8.82
CA GLU A 169 1.47 9.76 -10.05
C GLU A 169 2.91 10.13 -9.71
N VAL A 170 3.89 9.48 -10.34
CA VAL A 170 5.31 9.75 -10.13
C VAL A 170 5.95 10.14 -11.46
N SER A 171 6.57 11.32 -11.47
CA SER A 171 7.29 11.85 -12.63
C SER A 171 8.76 11.39 -12.62
N ILE A 172 9.44 11.52 -13.78
CA ILE A 172 10.81 11.05 -13.98
C ILE A 172 11.86 11.67 -13.05
N ASN A 173 11.56 12.82 -12.48
CA ASN A 173 12.41 13.53 -11.51
C ASN A 173 12.07 13.18 -10.05
N GLY A 174 11.25 12.14 -9.82
CA GLY A 174 10.82 11.72 -8.48
C GLY A 174 9.74 12.60 -7.86
N THR A 175 9.13 13.53 -8.60
CA THR A 175 7.99 14.31 -8.11
C THR A 175 6.77 13.41 -8.03
N ALA A 176 6.15 13.34 -6.87
CA ALA A 176 4.93 12.58 -6.60
C ALA A 176 3.71 13.49 -6.42
N ARG A 177 2.54 12.98 -6.84
CA ARG A 177 1.23 13.61 -6.68
C ARG A 177 0.24 12.57 -6.18
N TRP A 178 -0.44 12.90 -5.10
CA TRP A 178 -1.43 12.05 -4.46
C TRP A 178 -2.84 12.58 -4.72
N TYR A 179 -3.72 11.68 -5.14
CA TYR A 179 -5.14 11.99 -5.38
C TYR A 179 -6.00 11.03 -4.58
N VAL A 180 -6.96 11.57 -3.84
CA VAL A 180 -8.03 10.79 -3.19
C VAL A 180 -9.34 11.15 -3.87
N ASN A 181 -10.07 10.15 -4.35
CA ASN A 181 -11.34 10.29 -5.05
C ASN A 181 -11.27 11.30 -6.23
N GLY A 182 -10.14 11.30 -6.95
CA GLY A 182 -9.88 12.18 -8.08
C GLY A 182 -9.45 13.61 -7.73
N VAL A 183 -9.37 13.95 -6.44
CA VAL A 183 -8.94 15.27 -5.96
C VAL A 183 -7.45 15.24 -5.63
N LEU A 184 -6.65 16.13 -6.23
CA LEU A 184 -5.24 16.31 -5.88
C LEU A 184 -5.14 16.84 -4.45
N LYS A 185 -4.45 16.08 -3.58
CA LYS A 185 -4.24 16.41 -2.17
C LYS A 185 -2.87 17.00 -1.93
N GLN A 186 -1.82 16.45 -2.54
CA GLN A 186 -0.45 16.91 -2.35
C GLN A 186 0.41 16.74 -3.61
N THR A 187 1.44 17.56 -3.70
CA THR A 187 2.56 17.42 -4.65
C THR A 187 3.86 17.63 -3.89
N VAL A 188 4.78 16.68 -4.00
CA VAL A 188 6.12 16.78 -3.41
C VAL A 188 7.17 16.55 -4.50
N GLU A 189 8.03 17.53 -4.72
CA GLU A 189 9.15 17.40 -5.66
C GLU A 189 10.25 16.53 -5.04
N GLY A 190 10.80 15.60 -5.82
CA GLY A 190 11.85 14.71 -5.33
C GLY A 190 11.43 13.84 -4.15
N ALA A 191 10.16 13.41 -4.10
CA ALA A 191 9.60 12.61 -3.02
C ALA A 191 10.16 11.19 -2.98
N VAL A 192 10.52 10.63 -4.14
CA VAL A 192 10.95 9.23 -4.28
C VAL A 192 12.25 9.13 -5.06
N SER A 193 13.05 8.09 -4.77
CA SER A 193 14.30 7.79 -5.49
C SER A 193 14.04 7.59 -6.99
N THR A 194 14.96 8.08 -7.80
CA THR A 194 14.96 7.87 -9.26
C THR A 194 15.97 6.81 -9.71
N SER A 195 16.54 6.06 -8.75
CA SER A 195 17.58 5.05 -9.03
C SER A 195 17.40 3.75 -8.24
N THR A 196 16.35 3.66 -7.42
CA THR A 196 16.00 2.46 -6.67
C THR A 196 14.84 1.76 -7.38
N ASP A 197 14.97 0.44 -7.58
CA ASP A 197 13.88 -0.38 -8.10
C ASP A 197 12.80 -0.57 -7.05
N LEU A 198 11.58 -0.21 -7.38
CA LEU A 198 10.43 -0.23 -6.48
C LEU A 198 9.41 -1.30 -6.90
N ALA A 199 8.64 -1.77 -5.95
CA ALA A 199 7.45 -2.59 -6.15
C ALA A 199 6.19 -1.77 -5.86
N VAL A 200 5.09 -2.07 -6.54
CA VAL A 200 3.76 -1.67 -6.08
C VAL A 200 3.33 -2.62 -4.97
N LEU A 201 2.84 -2.08 -3.87
CA LEU A 201 2.34 -2.82 -2.72
C LEU A 201 0.98 -2.27 -2.30
N ALA A 202 0.01 -3.19 -2.12
CA ALA A 202 -1.23 -2.95 -1.39
C ALA A 202 -1.27 -3.96 -0.23
N MET A 203 -1.21 -3.51 1.01
CA MET A 203 -1.06 -4.38 2.17
C MET A 203 -1.90 -3.91 3.34
N ILE A 204 -2.61 -4.86 3.95
CA ILE A 204 -3.27 -4.68 5.25
C ILE A 204 -2.47 -5.38 6.33
N GLU A 205 -2.45 -4.79 7.52
CA GLU A 205 -1.82 -5.32 8.72
C GLU A 205 -2.73 -5.12 9.93
N ALA A 206 -2.80 -6.13 10.79
CA ALA A 206 -3.50 -6.03 12.06
C ALA A 206 -2.63 -5.28 13.08
N ARG A 207 -3.20 -4.27 13.74
CA ARG A 207 -2.59 -3.48 14.82
C ARG A 207 -2.95 -3.99 16.21
N SER A 208 -3.60 -5.15 16.29
CA SER A 208 -3.93 -5.84 17.52
C SER A 208 -4.29 -7.29 17.20
N ALA A 209 -4.63 -8.08 18.23
CA ALA A 209 -5.17 -9.42 18.04
C ALA A 209 -6.61 -9.39 17.47
N ALA A 210 -6.76 -8.93 16.23
CA ALA A 210 -8.01 -8.87 15.48
C ALA A 210 -7.82 -9.35 14.03
N ILE A 211 -8.88 -9.88 13.43
CA ILE A 211 -8.87 -10.24 12.00
C ILE A 211 -9.31 -8.99 11.23
N GLU A 212 -8.42 -8.52 10.35
CA GLU A 212 -8.63 -7.32 9.57
C GLU A 212 -8.88 -7.61 8.10
N TYR A 213 -9.65 -6.74 7.45
CA TYR A 213 -10.07 -6.89 6.07
C TYR A 213 -9.85 -5.60 5.28
N ALA A 214 -9.29 -5.74 4.06
CA ALA A 214 -9.33 -4.71 3.03
C ALA A 214 -9.95 -5.30 1.76
N TRP A 215 -10.97 -4.65 1.23
CA TRP A 215 -11.64 -5.04 0.00
C TRP A 215 -11.08 -4.22 -1.14
N ILE A 216 -10.57 -4.90 -2.17
CA ILE A 216 -9.96 -4.26 -3.33
C ILE A 216 -10.77 -4.61 -4.56
N ASP A 217 -11.34 -3.60 -5.21
CA ASP A 217 -12.06 -3.75 -6.47
C ASP A 217 -11.07 -3.91 -7.63
N TYR A 218 -10.07 -3.04 -7.72
CA TYR A 218 -8.98 -3.14 -8.70
C TYR A 218 -7.69 -2.51 -8.20
N ILE A 219 -6.59 -2.92 -8.83
CA ILE A 219 -5.30 -2.22 -8.84
C ILE A 219 -4.94 -2.00 -10.31
N ALA A 220 -4.73 -0.75 -10.70
CA ALA A 220 -4.27 -0.36 -12.02
C ALA A 220 -2.85 0.18 -11.92
N ILE A 221 -1.99 -0.24 -12.85
CA ILE A 221 -0.59 0.19 -12.92
C ILE A 221 -0.26 0.55 -14.36
N GLU A 222 0.21 1.75 -14.57
CA GLU A 222 0.68 2.24 -15.86
C GLU A 222 2.08 2.81 -15.70
N ALA A 223 3.01 2.36 -16.52
CA ALA A 223 4.38 2.86 -16.57
C ALA A 223 4.94 2.72 -17.98
N ASN A 224 5.94 3.53 -18.32
CA ASN A 224 6.73 3.32 -19.52
C ASN A 224 7.57 2.03 -19.40
N ARG A 225 8.03 1.53 -20.53
CA ARG A 225 8.96 0.40 -20.56
C ARG A 225 10.39 0.90 -20.44
N ASP A 226 11.20 0.25 -19.60
CA ASP A 226 12.66 0.40 -19.68
C ASP A 226 13.14 -0.25 -20.99
N TRP A 227 13.78 0.57 -21.85
CA TRP A 227 14.34 0.11 -23.13
C TRP A 227 15.86 -0.10 -23.07
N THR A 228 16.44 0.03 -21.87
CA THR A 228 17.91 -0.05 -21.67
C THR A 228 18.36 -1.41 -21.15
N GLU A 229 17.43 -2.30 -20.80
CA GLU A 229 17.68 -3.68 -20.36
C GLU A 229 17.11 -4.71 -21.35
#